data_b90f9154475c7106c8ff2b9628ddedb5
#
_entry.id   b90f9154475c7106c8ff2b9628ddedb5
#
_cell.length_a   1.000
_cell.length_b   1.000
_cell.length_c   1.000
_cell.angle_alpha   90.00
_cell.angle_beta   90.00
_cell.angle_gamma   90.00
#
_symmetry.space_group_name_H-M   'P 1'
#
loop_
_entity.id
_entity.type
_entity.pdbx_description
1 polymer ?
#
loop_
_entity_poly.entity_id
_entity_poly.type
_entity_poly.pdbx_seq_one_letter_code
_entity_poly.pdbx_strand_id
1 'polypeptide(L)'
;MKKSLLALAIGLFAWLTPLCAQEWTLVWSDEFNTDGRPDDAIWSFEQGFVRNHEDQWYQPDNAWQQDGLLIIEARRDDRPNPTYRPNARHWGARRERISYTSACLHTRGKRDFLYGRMEVSARIPTAGGAWPAIWTLGSGMEWPSCGEIDVMEYYRVNSVPHILANVAWGSDRRYQAVWNTRRVPFKHFTDKDKNWAQQFHVWRMDWDEQSIRLYLDDELLNEVPLITTVNGTIGQHTNPFNSPQYILLNLALGGDNGGTIDDNAFPLRYEIDYVRIYQQRP
;
A
#
# COMPACT_ATOMS: atom_id res chain seq x y z
N MET A 1 -59.09 -16.39 -56.15
CA MET A 1 -57.98 -15.42 -56.04
C MET A 1 -57.42 -15.49 -54.60
N LYS A 2 -56.32 -16.22 -54.38
CA LYS A 2 -55.64 -16.34 -53.06
C LYS A 2 -54.41 -15.43 -53.10
N LYS A 3 -54.40 -14.41 -52.26
CA LYS A 3 -53.21 -13.55 -52.07
C LYS A 3 -52.36 -14.13 -50.99
N SER A 4 -51.13 -14.55 -51.37
CA SER A 4 -50.07 -14.98 -50.43
C SER A 4 -49.33 -13.74 -49.93
N LEU A 5 -49.29 -13.55 -48.58
CA LEU A 5 -48.40 -12.59 -47.91
C LEU A 5 -47.05 -13.28 -47.65
N LEU A 6 -46.00 -12.71 -48.20
CA LEU A 6 -44.62 -13.10 -47.95
C LEU A 6 -44.15 -12.26 -46.75
N ALA A 7 -43.90 -12.89 -45.60
CA ALA A 7 -43.31 -12.24 -44.43
C ALA A 7 -41.78 -12.25 -44.54
N LEU A 8 -41.19 -11.06 -44.65
CA LEU A 8 -39.73 -10.89 -44.68
C LEU A 8 -39.22 -10.85 -43.23
N ALA A 9 -38.54 -11.90 -42.79
CA ALA A 9 -37.87 -11.93 -41.51
C ALA A 9 -36.48 -11.25 -41.63
N ILE A 10 -36.34 -10.04 -41.07
CA ILE A 10 -35.05 -9.35 -40.95
C ILE A 10 -34.34 -9.90 -39.71
N GLY A 11 -33.36 -10.75 -39.91
CA GLY A 11 -32.49 -11.24 -38.85
C GLY A 11 -31.48 -10.15 -38.39
N LEU A 12 -31.65 -9.61 -37.19
CA LEU A 12 -30.62 -8.78 -36.54
C LEU A 12 -29.44 -9.69 -36.16
N PHE A 13 -28.37 -9.66 -36.93
CA PHE A 13 -27.06 -10.20 -36.48
C PHE A 13 -26.43 -9.19 -35.55
N ALA A 14 -26.56 -9.40 -34.23
CA ALA A 14 -25.77 -8.68 -33.25
C ALA A 14 -24.31 -9.18 -33.35
N TRP A 15 -23.41 -8.34 -33.86
CA TRP A 15 -21.98 -8.58 -33.81
C TRP A 15 -21.56 -8.46 -32.37
N LEU A 16 -21.37 -9.60 -31.68
CA LEU A 16 -20.64 -9.68 -30.42
C LEU A 16 -19.16 -9.44 -30.76
N THR A 17 -18.72 -8.20 -30.64
CA THR A 17 -17.28 -7.91 -30.59
C THR A 17 -16.71 -8.66 -29.38
N PRO A 18 -15.70 -9.53 -29.57
CA PRO A 18 -15.05 -10.12 -28.41
C PRO A 18 -14.50 -8.98 -27.55
N LEU A 19 -14.91 -8.93 -26.30
CA LEU A 19 -14.26 -8.09 -25.30
C LEU A 19 -12.85 -8.62 -25.22
N CYS A 20 -11.88 -7.95 -25.88
CA CYS A 20 -10.48 -8.29 -25.78
C CYS A 20 -10.11 -8.09 -24.31
N ALA A 21 -9.89 -9.18 -23.59
CA ALA A 21 -9.37 -9.08 -22.24
C ALA A 21 -8.05 -8.32 -22.34
N GLN A 22 -7.97 -7.17 -21.69
CA GLN A 22 -6.76 -6.36 -21.67
C GLN A 22 -5.61 -7.21 -21.11
N GLU A 23 -4.61 -7.49 -21.96
CA GLU A 23 -3.44 -8.29 -21.57
C GLU A 23 -2.48 -7.44 -20.73
N TRP A 24 -2.23 -7.90 -19.51
CA TRP A 24 -1.23 -7.35 -18.63
C TRP A 24 0.16 -7.91 -18.98
N THR A 25 1.14 -7.04 -19.19
CA THR A 25 2.53 -7.41 -19.43
C THR A 25 3.37 -7.03 -18.22
N LEU A 26 4.08 -7.99 -17.64
CA LEU A 26 5.05 -7.73 -16.58
C LEU A 26 6.16 -6.83 -17.11
N VAL A 27 6.32 -5.65 -16.53
CA VAL A 27 7.34 -4.67 -16.93
C VAL A 27 8.46 -4.53 -15.91
N TRP A 28 8.20 -4.88 -14.66
CA TRP A 28 9.20 -4.91 -13.61
C TRP A 28 8.75 -5.82 -12.46
N SER A 29 9.71 -6.48 -11.82
CA SER A 29 9.48 -7.19 -10.55
C SER A 29 10.73 -7.21 -9.67
N ASP A 30 10.50 -7.41 -8.37
CA ASP A 30 11.49 -7.92 -7.44
C ASP A 30 10.91 -9.18 -6.78
N GLU A 31 11.56 -10.30 -7.02
CA GLU A 31 11.17 -11.63 -6.54
C GLU A 31 12.02 -12.05 -5.33
N PHE A 32 12.86 -11.15 -4.80
CA PHE A 32 13.71 -11.33 -3.62
C PHE A 32 14.57 -12.61 -3.60
N ASN A 33 14.96 -13.09 -4.78
CA ASN A 33 15.67 -14.37 -4.96
C ASN A 33 17.14 -14.38 -4.53
N THR A 34 17.70 -13.22 -4.13
CA THR A 34 19.10 -13.11 -3.72
C THR A 34 19.18 -12.84 -2.23
N ASP A 35 19.67 -13.81 -1.46
CA ASP A 35 19.80 -13.66 -0.02
C ASP A 35 20.72 -12.49 0.37
N GLY A 36 20.40 -11.83 1.47
CA GLY A 36 21.16 -10.73 2.02
C GLY A 36 20.40 -9.40 2.04
N ARG A 37 21.11 -8.31 1.79
CA ARG A 37 20.52 -6.97 1.80
C ARG A 37 19.69 -6.73 0.53
N PRO A 38 18.51 -6.09 0.61
CA PRO A 38 17.79 -5.61 -0.55
C PRO A 38 18.66 -4.74 -1.47
N ASP A 39 18.47 -4.87 -2.78
CA ASP A 39 19.27 -4.18 -3.79
C ASP A 39 19.16 -2.65 -3.66
N ASP A 40 20.29 -1.99 -3.37
CA ASP A 40 20.37 -0.54 -3.24
C ASP A 40 20.07 0.20 -4.58
N ALA A 41 20.08 -0.47 -5.73
CA ALA A 41 19.63 0.11 -7.00
C ALA A 41 18.11 0.22 -7.11
N ILE A 42 17.38 -0.51 -6.27
CA ILE A 42 15.91 -0.57 -6.25
C ILE A 42 15.36 0.09 -4.98
N TRP A 43 15.89 -0.30 -3.82
CA TRP A 43 15.37 0.09 -2.53
C TRP A 43 16.23 1.11 -1.82
N SER A 44 15.59 2.05 -1.17
CA SER A 44 16.17 2.93 -0.16
C SER A 44 15.43 2.72 1.15
N PHE A 45 16.04 3.16 2.25
CA PHE A 45 15.47 2.99 3.59
C PHE A 45 15.17 4.33 4.23
N GLU A 46 14.07 4.43 4.94
CA GLU A 46 13.87 5.48 5.92
C GLU A 46 14.67 5.18 7.20
N GLN A 47 15.03 6.23 7.92
CA GLN A 47 15.78 6.12 9.16
C GLN A 47 15.21 7.04 10.24
N GLY A 48 15.05 6.49 11.44
CA GLY A 48 14.61 7.26 12.61
C GLY A 48 13.13 7.13 12.91
N PHE A 49 12.65 8.04 13.77
CA PHE A 49 11.22 8.27 14.00
C PHE A 49 10.71 9.20 12.90
N VAL A 50 9.83 8.74 12.03
CA VAL A 50 9.52 9.46 10.78
C VAL A 50 8.15 10.14 10.81
N ARG A 51 7.05 9.42 11.13
CA ARG A 51 5.68 9.93 11.02
C ARG A 51 4.76 9.35 12.11
N ASN A 52 3.52 9.87 12.21
CA ASN A 52 2.37 9.29 12.92
C ASN A 52 2.63 8.92 14.39
N HIS A 53 3.59 9.57 15.06
CA HIS A 53 4.04 9.23 16.41
C HIS A 53 4.35 7.75 16.64
N GLU A 54 4.68 7.03 15.55
CA GLU A 54 5.00 5.61 15.55
C GLU A 54 6.11 5.28 16.55
N ASP A 55 6.06 4.09 17.15
CA ASP A 55 6.92 3.76 18.29
C ASP A 55 8.27 3.15 17.89
N GLN A 56 8.40 2.66 16.65
CA GLN A 56 9.65 2.11 16.14
C GLN A 56 10.60 3.19 15.61
N TRP A 57 11.88 2.91 15.74
CA TRP A 57 12.95 3.53 14.97
C TRP A 57 13.18 2.73 13.70
N TYR A 58 13.00 3.33 12.54
CA TYR A 58 13.31 2.68 11.26
C TYR A 58 14.82 2.63 11.03
N GLN A 59 15.29 1.49 10.55
CA GLN A 59 16.69 1.26 10.18
C GLN A 59 16.83 0.10 9.20
N PRO A 60 17.90 0.09 8.35
CA PRO A 60 18.12 -0.96 7.35
C PRO A 60 18.28 -2.37 7.92
N ASP A 61 18.88 -2.52 9.11
CA ASP A 61 19.19 -3.82 9.73
C ASP A 61 17.94 -4.64 10.10
N ASN A 62 16.78 -4.04 9.99
CA ASN A 62 15.49 -4.70 10.23
C ASN A 62 14.84 -5.25 8.95
N ALA A 63 15.54 -5.22 7.79
CA ALA A 63 15.06 -5.84 6.58
C ALA A 63 16.19 -6.57 5.84
N TRP A 64 15.89 -7.79 5.38
CA TRP A 64 16.80 -8.62 4.59
C TRP A 64 16.01 -9.55 3.68
N GLN A 65 16.69 -10.10 2.68
CA GLN A 65 16.16 -11.13 1.79
C GLN A 65 16.68 -12.49 2.25
N GLN A 66 15.81 -13.49 2.29
CA GLN A 66 16.14 -14.86 2.63
C GLN A 66 15.11 -15.83 2.07
N ASP A 67 15.58 -16.92 1.46
CA ASP A 67 14.74 -18.00 0.94
C ASP A 67 13.62 -17.51 -0.01
N GLY A 68 13.93 -16.52 -0.87
CA GLY A 68 12.98 -15.93 -1.81
C GLY A 68 11.98 -14.93 -1.18
N LEU A 69 12.22 -14.45 0.01
CA LEU A 69 11.37 -13.50 0.71
C LEU A 69 12.13 -12.23 1.09
N LEU A 70 11.48 -11.08 0.98
CA LEU A 70 11.86 -9.90 1.75
C LEU A 70 11.22 -10.01 3.14
N ILE A 71 12.03 -9.96 4.19
CA ILE A 71 11.59 -10.01 5.58
C ILE A 71 11.81 -8.64 6.20
N ILE A 72 10.75 -8.02 6.70
CA ILE A 72 10.81 -6.84 7.57
C ILE A 72 10.49 -7.32 8.98
N GLU A 73 11.45 -7.19 9.90
CA GLU A 73 11.30 -7.68 11.26
C GLU A 73 11.30 -6.53 12.26
N ALA A 74 10.18 -6.36 12.96
CA ALA A 74 10.13 -5.48 14.10
C ALA A 74 10.68 -6.18 15.34
N ARG A 75 11.54 -5.48 16.08
CA ARG A 75 12.24 -5.99 17.27
C ARG A 75 12.04 -5.06 18.46
N ARG A 76 12.04 -5.63 19.65
CA ARG A 76 12.26 -4.84 20.87
C ARG A 76 13.71 -4.37 20.91
N ASP A 77 13.89 -3.16 21.41
CA ASP A 77 15.21 -2.55 21.62
C ASP A 77 15.18 -1.79 22.96
N ASP A 78 16.30 -1.40 23.46
CA ASP A 78 16.41 -0.52 24.61
C ASP A 78 17.75 0.24 24.56
N ARG A 79 17.85 1.21 23.67
CA ARG A 79 19.06 2.01 23.50
C ARG A 79 18.77 3.51 23.50
N PRO A 80 19.75 4.36 23.84
CA PRO A 80 19.63 5.80 23.73
C PRO A 80 19.28 6.23 22.31
N ASN A 81 18.39 7.21 22.17
CA ASN A 81 18.09 7.83 20.90
C ASN A 81 19.22 8.82 20.53
N PRO A 82 19.96 8.59 19.44
CA PRO A 82 21.08 9.46 19.04
C PRO A 82 20.65 10.87 18.63
N THR A 83 19.35 11.06 18.34
CA THR A 83 18.79 12.37 17.98
C THR A 83 18.11 13.07 19.13
N TYR A 84 18.18 12.51 20.35
CA TYR A 84 17.49 13.07 21.52
C TYR A 84 17.89 14.51 21.82
N ARG A 85 16.88 15.35 21.97
CA ARG A 85 16.98 16.75 22.45
C ARG A 85 15.69 17.11 23.20
N PRO A 86 15.74 17.44 24.49
CA PRO A 86 14.54 17.65 25.31
C PRO A 86 13.56 18.69 24.75
N ASN A 87 14.09 19.72 24.08
CA ASN A 87 13.29 20.85 23.55
C ASN A 87 13.14 20.80 22.01
N ALA A 88 13.34 19.66 21.38
CA ALA A 88 13.19 19.52 19.93
C ALA A 88 11.75 19.80 19.49
N ARG A 89 11.60 20.44 18.31
CA ARG A 89 10.28 20.61 17.67
C ARG A 89 9.72 19.27 17.18
N HIS A 90 10.57 18.44 16.64
CA HIS A 90 10.19 17.11 16.14
C HIS A 90 9.96 16.16 17.33
N TRP A 91 8.80 15.51 17.36
CA TRP A 91 8.35 14.63 18.45
C TRP A 91 9.32 13.45 18.69
N GLY A 92 9.82 12.84 17.60
CA GLY A 92 10.76 11.73 17.69
C GLY A 92 12.08 12.08 18.34
N ALA A 93 12.57 13.32 18.16
CA ALA A 93 13.77 13.79 18.81
C ALA A 93 13.58 14.11 20.31
N ARG A 94 12.34 14.12 20.82
CA ARG A 94 12.04 14.23 22.27
C ARG A 94 12.00 12.89 22.99
N ARG A 95 12.00 11.76 22.24
CA ARG A 95 12.09 10.42 22.82
C ARG A 95 13.53 10.17 23.28
N GLU A 96 13.73 9.85 24.54
CA GLU A 96 15.08 9.59 25.11
C GLU A 96 15.65 8.26 24.64
N ARG A 97 14.77 7.29 24.43
CA ARG A 97 15.15 5.92 24.09
C ARG A 97 14.44 5.44 22.85
N ILE A 98 15.05 4.47 22.20
CA ILE A 98 14.48 3.65 21.13
C ILE A 98 14.04 2.35 21.80
N SER A 99 12.75 2.09 21.88
CA SER A 99 12.18 0.88 22.50
C SER A 99 11.89 -0.22 21.49
N TYR A 100 11.74 0.17 20.23
CA TYR A 100 11.47 -0.76 19.12
C TYR A 100 12.21 -0.31 17.87
N THR A 101 12.59 -1.29 17.05
CA THR A 101 13.15 -1.05 15.72
C THR A 101 12.33 -1.79 14.67
N SER A 102 12.32 -1.27 13.45
CA SER A 102 11.69 -1.88 12.29
C SER A 102 12.32 -1.33 10.99
N ALA A 103 11.74 -1.63 9.83
CA ALA A 103 12.18 -1.04 8.57
C ALA A 103 11.02 -0.47 7.75
N CYS A 104 11.35 0.56 6.98
CA CYS A 104 10.57 1.09 5.88
C CYS A 104 11.46 1.19 4.65
N LEU A 105 11.10 0.46 3.59
CA LEU A 105 11.77 0.47 2.30
C LEU A 105 10.94 1.28 1.30
N HIS A 106 11.62 1.96 0.35
CA HIS A 106 10.94 2.67 -0.72
C HIS A 106 11.73 2.69 -2.03
N THR A 107 11.02 2.85 -3.14
CA THR A 107 11.61 2.88 -4.49
C THR A 107 11.78 4.30 -5.06
N ARG A 108 11.60 5.34 -4.27
CA ARG A 108 11.59 6.75 -4.69
C ARG A 108 12.80 7.10 -5.56
N GLY A 109 12.51 7.60 -6.79
CA GLY A 109 13.52 8.01 -7.75
C GLY A 109 14.30 6.85 -8.39
N LYS A 110 13.91 5.61 -8.13
CA LYS A 110 14.54 4.39 -8.65
C LYS A 110 13.57 3.54 -9.48
N ARG A 111 12.35 3.36 -9.00
CA ARG A 111 11.27 2.58 -9.64
C ARG A 111 9.93 3.25 -9.44
N ASP A 112 9.82 4.51 -9.87
CA ASP A 112 8.55 5.22 -9.91
C ASP A 112 7.78 4.71 -11.14
N PHE A 113 6.46 4.58 -11.04
CA PHE A 113 5.60 4.13 -12.15
C PHE A 113 4.33 4.97 -12.24
N LEU A 114 3.78 5.08 -13.44
CA LEU A 114 2.52 5.74 -13.73
C LEU A 114 1.59 4.73 -14.38
N TYR A 115 0.42 4.55 -13.80
CA TYR A 115 -0.58 3.58 -14.23
C TYR A 115 -0.07 2.13 -14.28
N GLY A 116 -0.99 1.21 -14.37
CA GLY A 116 -0.70 -0.21 -14.44
C GLY A 116 -1.32 -1.00 -13.30
N ARG A 117 -0.89 -2.24 -13.18
CA ARG A 117 -1.21 -3.13 -12.07
C ARG A 117 0.02 -3.30 -11.19
N MET A 118 -0.13 -3.07 -9.90
CA MET A 118 0.85 -3.48 -8.88
C MET A 118 0.29 -4.68 -8.12
N GLU A 119 1.10 -5.72 -7.99
CA GLU A 119 0.81 -6.88 -7.14
C GLU A 119 1.94 -7.08 -6.13
N VAL A 120 1.57 -7.29 -4.88
CA VAL A 120 2.48 -7.64 -3.79
C VAL A 120 1.93 -8.87 -3.10
N SER A 121 2.68 -9.98 -3.14
CA SER A 121 2.36 -11.18 -2.37
C SER A 121 3.00 -11.06 -1.00
N ALA A 122 2.18 -11.06 0.05
CA ALA A 122 2.69 -10.82 1.40
C ALA A 122 1.89 -11.52 2.50
N ARG A 123 2.60 -11.88 3.59
CA ARG A 123 2.05 -12.36 4.85
C ARG A 123 2.33 -11.34 5.94
N ILE A 124 1.27 -10.79 6.53
CA ILE A 124 1.35 -9.67 7.48
C ILE A 124 1.29 -10.12 8.93
N PRO A 125 2.03 -9.47 9.87
CA PRO A 125 1.83 -9.68 11.30
C PRO A 125 0.54 -9.01 11.76
N THR A 126 -0.21 -9.69 12.66
CA THR A 126 -1.52 -9.23 13.14
C THR A 126 -1.58 -9.03 14.66
N ALA A 127 -0.44 -9.07 15.35
CA ALA A 127 -0.35 -8.85 16.79
C ALA A 127 -0.77 -7.43 17.20
N GLY A 128 -0.97 -7.22 18.50
CA GLY A 128 -1.24 -5.90 19.06
C GLY A 128 -0.13 -4.91 18.73
N GLY A 129 -0.49 -3.74 18.22
CA GLY A 129 0.44 -2.68 17.87
C GLY A 129 1.08 -2.81 16.48
N ALA A 130 0.95 -3.94 15.78
CA ALA A 130 1.45 -4.08 14.42
C ALA A 130 0.64 -3.22 13.44
N TRP A 131 1.36 -2.52 12.56
CA TRP A 131 0.80 -1.68 11.50
C TRP A 131 1.63 -1.84 10.21
N PRO A 132 1.55 -3.01 9.55
CA PRO A 132 2.16 -3.21 8.23
C PRO A 132 1.41 -2.44 7.17
N ALA A 133 2.15 -1.95 6.14
CA ALA A 133 1.57 -1.25 5.01
C ALA A 133 2.25 -1.58 3.67
N ILE A 134 1.45 -1.57 2.60
CA ILE A 134 1.83 -1.54 1.20
C ILE A 134 1.19 -0.30 0.61
N TRP A 135 1.97 0.67 0.23
CA TRP A 135 1.43 1.96 -0.19
C TRP A 135 2.32 2.68 -1.20
N THR A 136 1.81 3.75 -1.78
CA THR A 136 2.55 4.57 -2.73
C THR A 136 2.41 6.05 -2.43
N LEU A 137 3.41 6.83 -2.82
CA LEU A 137 3.39 8.29 -2.77
C LEU A 137 3.92 8.88 -4.07
N GLY A 138 3.37 10.01 -4.49
CA GLY A 138 3.95 10.81 -5.55
C GLY A 138 5.20 11.57 -5.09
N SER A 139 6.14 11.80 -6.00
CA SER A 139 7.39 12.50 -5.72
C SER A 139 7.36 14.01 -6.06
N GLY A 140 6.30 14.47 -6.77
CA GLY A 140 6.27 15.79 -7.39
C GLY A 140 5.85 16.95 -6.48
N MET A 141 5.16 16.68 -5.37
CA MET A 141 4.59 17.68 -4.47
C MET A 141 4.78 17.28 -3.00
N GLU A 142 4.52 18.24 -2.10
CA GLU A 142 4.46 17.97 -0.67
C GLU A 142 3.18 17.18 -0.32
N TRP A 143 3.27 16.26 0.64
CA TRP A 143 2.11 15.55 1.15
C TRP A 143 1.07 16.52 1.75
N PRO A 144 -0.24 16.31 1.54
CA PRO A 144 -0.87 15.22 0.81
C PRO A 144 -1.11 15.51 -0.69
N SER A 145 -0.67 16.66 -1.21
CA SER A 145 -0.89 17.03 -2.61
C SER A 145 -0.11 16.18 -3.61
N CYS A 146 0.87 15.41 -3.15
CA CYS A 146 1.56 14.40 -3.97
C CYS A 146 0.69 13.18 -4.28
N GLY A 147 -0.40 12.97 -3.54
CA GLY A 147 -1.23 11.77 -3.60
C GLY A 147 -0.63 10.60 -2.84
N GLU A 148 -1.49 9.81 -2.21
CA GLU A 148 -1.17 8.60 -1.46
C GLU A 148 -2.18 7.52 -1.80
N ILE A 149 -1.71 6.29 -2.06
CA ILE A 149 -2.55 5.12 -2.28
C ILE A 149 -2.10 4.03 -1.31
N ASP A 150 -2.95 3.72 -0.33
CA ASP A 150 -2.72 2.62 0.59
C ASP A 150 -3.38 1.37 0.03
N VAL A 151 -2.58 0.55 -0.66
CA VAL A 151 -3.07 -0.71 -1.23
C VAL A 151 -3.46 -1.67 -0.13
N MET A 152 -2.72 -1.63 0.97
CA MET A 152 -2.99 -2.36 2.20
C MET A 152 -2.46 -1.59 3.40
N GLU A 153 -3.28 -1.43 4.42
CA GLU A 153 -2.88 -1.21 5.78
C GLU A 153 -3.61 -2.19 6.70
N TYR A 154 -2.95 -2.61 7.77
CA TYR A 154 -3.59 -3.34 8.85
C TYR A 154 -3.35 -2.62 10.16
N TYR A 155 -4.43 -2.22 10.81
CA TYR A 155 -4.39 -1.68 12.17
C TYR A 155 -5.77 -1.78 12.86
N ARG A 156 -5.86 -1.28 14.11
CA ARG A 156 -7.10 -1.35 14.91
C ARG A 156 -7.86 -0.04 14.86
N VAL A 157 -9.07 -0.08 14.31
CA VAL A 157 -10.03 1.03 14.39
C VAL A 157 -10.96 0.79 15.56
N ASN A 158 -10.94 1.67 16.56
CA ASN A 158 -11.68 1.50 17.81
C ASN A 158 -11.40 0.13 18.48
N SER A 159 -10.12 -0.27 18.54
CA SER A 159 -9.63 -1.55 19.08
C SER A 159 -10.02 -2.79 18.29
N VAL A 160 -10.73 -2.67 17.18
CA VAL A 160 -11.09 -3.78 16.30
C VAL A 160 -10.10 -3.85 15.13
N PRO A 161 -9.46 -5.01 14.84
CA PRO A 161 -8.57 -5.16 13.71
C PRO A 161 -9.29 -4.98 12.38
N HIS A 162 -8.68 -4.25 11.45
CA HIS A 162 -9.20 -3.99 10.11
C HIS A 162 -8.08 -4.12 9.06
N ILE A 163 -8.47 -4.51 7.86
CA ILE A 163 -7.74 -4.23 6.63
C ILE A 163 -8.30 -2.93 6.05
N LEU A 164 -7.41 -2.03 5.66
CA LEU A 164 -7.78 -0.76 5.06
C LEU A 164 -7.19 -0.65 3.66
N ALA A 165 -7.96 -0.02 2.78
CA ALA A 165 -7.58 0.29 1.42
C ALA A 165 -8.01 1.74 1.13
N ASN A 166 -7.06 2.67 1.04
CA ASN A 166 -7.34 4.10 1.06
C ASN A 166 -6.70 4.82 -0.11
N VAL A 167 -7.24 5.99 -0.42
CA VAL A 167 -6.64 6.96 -1.33
C VAL A 167 -6.75 8.34 -0.71
N ALA A 168 -5.64 9.12 -0.71
CA ALA A 168 -5.61 10.46 -0.16
C ALA A 168 -5.00 11.48 -1.13
N TRP A 169 -5.54 12.70 -1.11
CA TRP A 169 -5.06 13.83 -1.89
C TRP A 169 -5.19 15.15 -1.13
N GLY A 170 -4.64 16.21 -1.67
CA GLY A 170 -4.59 17.51 -1.00
C GLY A 170 -5.92 18.24 -0.94
N SER A 171 -6.26 18.78 0.23
CA SER A 171 -7.35 19.75 0.41
C SER A 171 -6.89 21.19 0.11
N ASP A 172 -7.76 22.18 0.39
CA ASP A 172 -7.39 23.60 0.36
C ASP A 172 -6.46 24.02 1.51
N ARG A 173 -6.18 23.15 2.45
CA ARG A 173 -5.35 23.43 3.61
C ARG A 173 -4.09 22.58 3.58
N ARG A 174 -2.94 23.23 3.83
CA ARG A 174 -1.64 22.55 3.90
C ARG A 174 -1.64 21.47 4.96
N TYR A 175 -1.09 20.30 4.64
CA TYR A 175 -1.03 19.10 5.50
C TYR A 175 -2.40 18.52 5.91
N GLN A 176 -3.47 18.91 5.24
CA GLN A 176 -4.78 18.33 5.45
C GLN A 176 -5.21 17.55 4.21
N ALA A 177 -5.33 16.23 4.36
CA ALA A 177 -5.76 15.34 3.29
C ALA A 177 -7.28 15.25 3.19
N VAL A 178 -7.75 15.02 1.96
CA VAL A 178 -9.06 14.43 1.68
C VAL A 178 -8.84 12.93 1.51
N TRP A 179 -9.67 12.13 2.15
CA TRP A 179 -9.56 10.67 2.17
C TRP A 179 -10.77 10.00 1.54
N ASN A 180 -10.50 9.02 0.68
CA ASN A 180 -11.44 7.96 0.36
C ASN A 180 -10.96 6.69 1.06
N THR A 181 -11.68 6.23 2.07
CA THR A 181 -11.27 5.15 2.96
C THR A 181 -12.23 3.98 2.92
N ARG A 182 -11.71 2.78 2.68
CA ARG A 182 -12.41 1.51 2.89
C ARG A 182 -11.82 0.77 4.08
N ARG A 183 -12.66 0.43 5.04
CA ARG A 183 -12.31 -0.35 6.24
C ARG A 183 -13.07 -1.65 6.21
N VAL A 184 -12.36 -2.77 6.20
CA VAL A 184 -12.95 -4.11 6.25
C VAL A 184 -12.54 -4.76 7.56
N PRO A 185 -13.47 -5.10 8.46
CA PRO A 185 -13.12 -5.81 9.68
C PRO A 185 -12.32 -7.07 9.38
N PHE A 186 -11.20 -7.28 10.07
CA PHE A 186 -10.31 -8.44 9.84
C PHE A 186 -11.04 -9.78 9.99
N LYS A 187 -12.07 -9.80 10.82
CA LYS A 187 -12.97 -10.93 11.00
C LYS A 187 -13.65 -11.39 9.69
N HIS A 188 -13.87 -10.50 8.73
CA HIS A 188 -14.42 -10.85 7.41
C HIS A 188 -13.57 -11.90 6.70
N PHE A 189 -12.26 -11.83 6.84
CA PHE A 189 -11.31 -12.78 6.24
C PHE A 189 -11.14 -14.01 7.10
N THR A 190 -10.95 -13.84 8.41
CA THR A 190 -10.72 -14.98 9.33
C THR A 190 -11.95 -15.84 9.58
N ASP A 191 -13.16 -15.38 9.26
CA ASP A 191 -14.36 -16.22 9.26
C ASP A 191 -14.40 -17.15 8.05
N LYS A 192 -13.82 -16.73 6.92
CA LYS A 192 -13.69 -17.56 5.71
C LYS A 192 -12.56 -18.59 5.88
N ASP A 193 -11.43 -18.17 6.44
CA ASP A 193 -10.28 -19.04 6.72
C ASP A 193 -9.62 -18.67 8.07
N LYS A 194 -9.64 -19.62 9.02
CA LYS A 194 -9.04 -19.43 10.35
C LYS A 194 -7.52 -19.29 10.32
N ASN A 195 -6.88 -19.77 9.26
CA ASN A 195 -5.42 -19.69 9.06
C ASN A 195 -5.01 -18.51 8.17
N TRP A 196 -5.92 -17.58 7.88
CA TRP A 196 -5.69 -16.48 6.96
C TRP A 196 -4.37 -15.73 7.28
N ALA A 197 -4.14 -15.37 8.54
CA ALA A 197 -2.93 -14.61 8.94
C ALA A 197 -1.62 -15.39 8.79
N GLN A 198 -1.66 -16.70 8.57
CA GLN A 198 -0.50 -17.57 8.35
C GLN A 198 -0.18 -17.75 6.86
N GLN A 199 -1.00 -17.22 5.96
CA GLN A 199 -0.88 -17.40 4.51
C GLN A 199 -0.37 -16.13 3.84
N PHE A 200 0.21 -16.29 2.65
CA PHE A 200 0.47 -15.19 1.74
C PHE A 200 -0.81 -14.84 0.99
N HIS A 201 -1.03 -13.54 0.84
CA HIS A 201 -2.15 -12.97 0.11
C HIS A 201 -1.66 -12.00 -0.93
N VAL A 202 -2.37 -11.87 -2.04
CA VAL A 202 -2.03 -10.95 -3.13
C VAL A 202 -2.77 -9.62 -2.92
N TRP A 203 -2.02 -8.59 -2.62
CA TRP A 203 -2.48 -7.21 -2.52
C TRP A 203 -2.28 -6.54 -3.86
N ARG A 204 -3.38 -6.12 -4.49
CA ARG A 204 -3.35 -5.64 -5.86
C ARG A 204 -3.95 -4.25 -5.98
N MET A 205 -3.31 -3.41 -6.79
CA MET A 205 -3.82 -2.15 -7.28
C MET A 205 -3.91 -2.22 -8.80
N ASP A 206 -5.08 -1.95 -9.36
CA ASP A 206 -5.28 -1.63 -10.78
C ASP A 206 -5.51 -0.13 -10.90
N TRP A 207 -4.61 0.57 -11.56
CA TRP A 207 -4.62 2.01 -11.68
C TRP A 207 -4.50 2.43 -13.15
N ASP A 208 -5.50 3.17 -13.62
CA ASP A 208 -5.59 3.71 -14.98
C ASP A 208 -5.95 5.21 -14.95
N GLU A 209 -6.14 5.82 -16.12
CA GLU A 209 -6.54 7.24 -16.25
C GLU A 209 -7.91 7.55 -15.67
N GLN A 210 -8.71 6.55 -15.34
CA GLN A 210 -10.11 6.70 -14.91
C GLN A 210 -10.29 6.41 -13.43
N SER A 211 -9.56 5.42 -12.89
CA SER A 211 -9.79 4.93 -11.53
C SER A 211 -8.59 4.25 -10.91
N ILE A 212 -8.63 4.16 -9.57
CA ILE A 212 -7.78 3.30 -8.75
C ILE A 212 -8.70 2.24 -8.14
N ARG A 213 -8.38 0.96 -8.35
CA ARG A 213 -9.10 -0.18 -7.77
C ARG A 213 -8.14 -1.00 -6.93
N LEU A 214 -8.50 -1.22 -5.67
CA LEU A 214 -7.68 -1.90 -4.67
C LEU A 214 -8.32 -3.23 -4.29
N TYR A 215 -7.53 -4.29 -4.32
CA TYR A 215 -8.00 -5.66 -4.12
C TYR A 215 -7.15 -6.40 -3.09
N LEU A 216 -7.78 -7.34 -2.42
CA LEU A 216 -7.13 -8.39 -1.66
C LEU A 216 -7.52 -9.72 -2.30
N ASP A 217 -6.53 -10.46 -2.77
CA ASP A 217 -6.72 -11.62 -3.66
C ASP A 217 -7.58 -11.18 -4.86
N ASP A 218 -8.77 -11.72 -5.05
CA ASP A 218 -9.70 -11.29 -6.10
C ASP A 218 -10.87 -10.44 -5.57
N GLU A 219 -10.90 -10.14 -4.27
CA GLU A 219 -11.94 -9.32 -3.66
C GLU A 219 -11.66 -7.83 -3.83
N LEU A 220 -12.54 -7.11 -4.55
CA LEU A 220 -12.46 -5.65 -4.66
C LEU A 220 -12.77 -5.02 -3.30
N LEU A 221 -11.78 -4.33 -2.71
CA LEU A 221 -11.94 -3.61 -1.45
C LEU A 221 -12.41 -2.18 -1.67
N ASN A 222 -11.77 -1.44 -2.58
CA ASN A 222 -12.07 -0.03 -2.84
C ASN A 222 -11.93 0.30 -4.33
N GLU A 223 -12.79 1.20 -4.82
CA GLU A 223 -12.71 1.78 -6.16
C GLU A 223 -12.89 3.29 -6.06
N VAL A 224 -11.94 4.04 -6.60
CA VAL A 224 -11.89 5.50 -6.50
C VAL A 224 -11.76 6.10 -7.91
N PRO A 225 -12.82 6.75 -8.44
CA PRO A 225 -12.74 7.45 -9.73
C PRO A 225 -11.80 8.64 -9.64
N LEU A 226 -10.80 8.76 -10.55
CA LEU A 226 -9.82 9.83 -10.53
C LEU A 226 -10.41 11.23 -10.70
N ILE A 227 -11.55 11.35 -11.34
CA ILE A 227 -12.24 12.65 -11.44
C ILE A 227 -12.60 13.24 -10.06
N THR A 228 -12.65 12.43 -9.01
CA THR A 228 -12.97 12.87 -7.64
C THR A 228 -11.75 13.23 -6.81
N THR A 229 -10.51 12.99 -7.31
CA THR A 229 -9.28 13.08 -6.55
C THR A 229 -8.44 14.32 -6.89
N VAL A 230 -9.11 15.36 -7.38
CA VAL A 230 -8.43 16.63 -7.70
C VAL A 230 -8.05 17.35 -6.41
N ASN A 231 -6.79 17.72 -6.31
CA ASN A 231 -6.27 18.53 -5.20
C ASN A 231 -7.01 19.85 -5.07
N GLY A 232 -7.08 20.36 -3.85
CA GLY A 232 -7.48 21.74 -3.61
C GLY A 232 -6.42 22.77 -4.03
N THR A 233 -6.58 24.00 -3.56
CA THR A 233 -5.75 25.15 -3.91
C THR A 233 -4.24 24.93 -3.67
N ILE A 234 -3.87 24.26 -2.58
CA ILE A 234 -2.46 24.00 -2.23
C ILE A 234 -1.79 23.11 -3.29
N GLY A 235 -2.49 22.13 -3.82
CA GLY A 235 -2.02 21.27 -4.92
C GLY A 235 -2.37 21.80 -6.30
N GLN A 236 -2.69 23.12 -6.43
CA GLN A 236 -2.92 23.82 -7.69
C GLN A 236 -4.03 23.19 -8.56
N HIS A 237 -5.03 22.59 -7.92
CA HIS A 237 -6.13 21.90 -8.60
C HIS A 237 -5.68 20.81 -9.59
N THR A 238 -4.49 20.22 -9.38
CA THR A 238 -4.01 19.09 -10.17
C THR A 238 -4.53 17.78 -9.61
N ASN A 239 -4.61 16.74 -10.46
CA ASN A 239 -4.85 15.38 -9.98
C ASN A 239 -3.49 14.71 -9.72
N PRO A 240 -3.14 14.36 -8.46
CA PRO A 240 -1.84 13.78 -8.14
C PRO A 240 -1.65 12.38 -8.73
N PHE A 241 -2.75 11.68 -9.04
CA PHE A 241 -2.71 10.33 -9.61
C PHE A 241 -2.56 10.30 -11.14
N ASN A 242 -2.33 11.46 -11.76
CA ASN A 242 -1.84 11.57 -13.14
C ASN A 242 -0.31 11.76 -13.18
N SER A 243 0.37 11.47 -12.09
CA SER A 243 1.83 11.59 -11.95
C SER A 243 2.41 10.29 -11.37
N PRO A 244 3.68 9.98 -11.66
CA PRO A 244 4.31 8.76 -11.15
C PRO A 244 4.30 8.68 -9.63
N GLN A 245 4.13 7.46 -9.13
CA GLN A 245 4.17 7.09 -7.72
C GLN A 245 5.33 6.13 -7.46
N TYR A 246 5.91 6.21 -6.26
CA TYR A 246 6.89 5.23 -5.78
C TYR A 246 6.28 4.34 -4.69
N ILE A 247 6.81 3.15 -4.56
CA ILE A 247 6.32 2.12 -3.62
C ILE A 247 6.98 2.30 -2.27
N LEU A 248 6.22 2.08 -1.19
CA LEU A 248 6.71 1.94 0.18
C LEU A 248 6.19 0.63 0.79
N LEU A 249 7.08 -0.05 1.52
CA LEU A 249 6.80 -1.27 2.28
C LEU A 249 7.34 -1.06 3.69
N ASN A 250 6.48 -1.11 4.70
CA ASN A 250 6.93 -0.92 6.07
C ASN A 250 6.13 -1.71 7.10
N LEU A 251 6.75 -1.94 8.24
CA LEU A 251 6.08 -2.40 9.44
C LEU A 251 6.21 -1.33 10.52
N ALA A 252 5.17 -0.51 10.67
CA ALA A 252 5.07 0.43 11.77
C ALA A 252 4.57 -0.25 13.04
N LEU A 253 4.77 0.38 14.18
CA LEU A 253 4.32 -0.09 15.49
C LEU A 253 3.66 1.05 16.26
N GLY A 254 2.54 0.77 16.91
CA GLY A 254 1.87 1.72 17.81
C GLY A 254 1.45 3.01 17.09
N GLY A 255 1.88 4.15 17.62
CA GLY A 255 1.59 5.45 17.07
C GLY A 255 0.10 5.81 17.03
N ASP A 256 -0.26 6.66 16.08
CA ASP A 256 -1.63 7.20 15.99
C ASP A 256 -2.67 6.12 15.62
N ASN A 257 -2.29 5.03 14.94
CA ASN A 257 -3.21 4.01 14.42
C ASN A 257 -2.94 2.58 14.92
N GLY A 258 -1.67 2.18 15.15
CA GLY A 258 -1.33 0.79 15.49
C GLY A 258 -1.91 0.31 16.83
N GLY A 259 -2.18 1.23 17.76
CA GLY A 259 -2.72 0.92 19.08
C GLY A 259 -1.68 0.36 20.05
N THR A 260 -2.14 -0.30 21.10
CA THR A 260 -1.25 -0.84 22.14
C THR A 260 -0.39 -1.99 21.60
N ILE A 261 0.91 -1.89 21.81
CA ILE A 261 1.88 -2.92 21.40
C ILE A 261 1.83 -4.09 22.39
N ASP A 262 1.78 -5.31 21.87
CA ASP A 262 1.96 -6.55 22.62
C ASP A 262 3.44 -6.93 22.67
N ASP A 263 4.10 -6.60 23.77
CA ASP A 263 5.52 -6.88 23.98
C ASP A 263 5.90 -8.37 23.94
N ASN A 264 4.93 -9.27 24.15
CA ASN A 264 5.17 -10.72 24.13
C ASN A 264 5.13 -11.31 22.71
N ALA A 265 4.69 -10.53 21.72
CA ALA A 265 4.56 -11.00 20.34
C ALA A 265 5.87 -10.91 19.52
N PHE A 266 6.90 -10.23 20.04
CA PHE A 266 8.15 -10.00 19.31
C PHE A 266 9.05 -11.25 19.22
N PRO A 267 9.84 -11.39 18.12
CA PRO A 267 9.89 -10.48 16.96
C PRO A 267 8.65 -10.62 16.08
N LEU A 268 8.21 -9.51 15.46
CA LEU A 268 7.13 -9.51 14.48
C LEU A 268 7.72 -9.52 13.08
N ARG A 269 7.26 -10.40 12.20
CA ARG A 269 7.72 -10.49 10.82
C ARG A 269 6.62 -10.14 9.83
N TYR A 270 6.96 -9.27 8.91
CA TYR A 270 6.24 -8.97 7.70
C TYR A 270 7.04 -9.55 6.54
N GLU A 271 6.49 -10.52 5.85
CA GLU A 271 7.16 -11.30 4.82
C GLU A 271 6.52 -11.02 3.47
N ILE A 272 7.35 -10.70 2.49
CA ILE A 272 6.93 -10.31 1.14
C ILE A 272 7.62 -11.24 0.16
N ASP A 273 6.82 -11.96 -0.63
CA ASP A 273 7.28 -12.94 -1.62
C ASP A 273 7.70 -12.24 -2.93
N TYR A 274 6.90 -11.28 -3.39
CA TYR A 274 7.26 -10.47 -4.55
C TYR A 274 6.58 -9.11 -4.57
N VAL A 275 7.16 -8.21 -5.37
CA VAL A 275 6.54 -6.98 -5.86
C VAL A 275 6.59 -7.00 -7.39
N ARG A 276 5.45 -6.86 -8.06
CA ARG A 276 5.33 -6.92 -9.52
C ARG A 276 4.55 -5.74 -10.05
N ILE A 277 5.05 -5.14 -11.14
CA ILE A 277 4.36 -4.08 -11.88
C ILE A 277 4.08 -4.58 -13.29
N TYR A 278 2.82 -4.45 -13.69
CA TYR A 278 2.36 -4.79 -15.03
C TYR A 278 1.79 -3.54 -15.69
N GLN A 279 1.93 -3.46 -17.01
CA GLN A 279 1.25 -2.45 -17.81
C GLN A 279 0.42 -3.12 -18.91
N GLN A 280 -0.62 -2.44 -19.35
CA GLN A 280 -1.43 -2.89 -20.47
C GLN A 280 -0.64 -2.62 -21.75
N ARG A 281 -0.70 -3.55 -22.69
CA ARG A 281 -0.21 -3.29 -24.03
C ARG A 281 -1.11 -2.25 -24.69
N PRO A 282 -0.52 -1.23 -25.35
CA PRO A 282 -1.30 -0.26 -26.11
C PRO A 282 -2.09 -0.89 -27.23
#